data_41022c7fa938876222a683758d55d21e
#
_entry.id   41022c7fa938876222a683758d55d21e
#
_cell.length_a   1.000
_cell.length_b   1.000
_cell.length_c   1.000
_cell.angle_alpha   90.00
_cell.angle_beta   90.00
_cell.angle_gamma   90.00
#
_symmetry.space_group_name_H-M   'P 1'
#
loop_
_entity.id
_entity.type
_entity.pdbx_description
1 polymer ?
#
loop_
_entity_poly.entity_id
_entity_poly.type
_entity_poly.pdbx_seq_one_letter_code
_entity_poly.pdbx_strand_id
1 'polypeptide(L)'
;MRRRVAVLGAGPIGIETALYAAQLGHDVTVYETGELGAAVRSWGHVTMFSPWALNTSALGRARLRLAGRELPEHGTPTGAEYVARYLEPLARDPLLEGRLRLHTRVVAVGRQGLRKGDLIGRRERSLHPFRLLIEDREGERIHHADVLFDCTGTYESPNSLGSGGMLAPGERWLGGRLVRHLPDLLGRDRARFAGRRVLLVGGGLSAATAAVALARLCDEVPGTQAVWVVRRPVSPPYPPFAADPLPERARLMHAANAVAERGRRPGAGLRFLDGTSVEALHAEGHQLRVRLGSSQGSAVSDELFDEVLGLCGYGPDRDLYRELQVHECYASLGPMKLAAVLLGAAGGDCMAQPVPGPETLRSPEPDLFILGSKSYGRGSAFLLQHGHQQIRGAFTLLHGDPALDLYRDAESARPQRSSALGTETARNAEPVRAAEAAG
;
A
#
# COMPACT_ATOMS: atom_id res chain seq x y z
N MET A 1 -30.25 -9.70 -4.51
CA MET A 1 -30.07 -11.05 -5.13
C MET A 1 -28.68 -11.55 -4.76
N ARG A 2 -28.55 -12.79 -4.24
CA ARG A 2 -27.26 -13.41 -3.92
C ARG A 2 -26.45 -13.65 -5.20
N ARG A 3 -25.17 -13.17 -5.26
CA ARG A 3 -24.26 -13.35 -6.39
C ARG A 3 -22.99 -14.08 -5.94
N ARG A 4 -22.33 -14.78 -6.86
CA ARG A 4 -20.98 -15.33 -6.66
C ARG A 4 -19.98 -14.22 -6.85
N VAL A 5 -19.25 -13.88 -5.79
CA VAL A 5 -18.27 -12.80 -5.76
C VAL A 5 -16.86 -13.40 -5.64
N ALA A 6 -16.00 -13.09 -6.60
CA ALA A 6 -14.57 -13.38 -6.50
C ALA A 6 -13.82 -12.13 -6.06
N VAL A 7 -13.00 -12.27 -5.03
CA VAL A 7 -12.08 -11.25 -4.55
C VAL A 7 -10.65 -11.75 -4.77
N LEU A 8 -9.85 -11.01 -5.51
CA LEU A 8 -8.45 -11.36 -5.81
C LEU A 8 -7.53 -10.60 -4.87
N GLY A 9 -6.74 -11.34 -4.09
CA GLY A 9 -5.86 -10.83 -3.05
C GLY A 9 -6.49 -10.82 -1.66
N ALA A 10 -5.79 -11.40 -0.68
CA ALA A 10 -6.16 -11.40 0.74
C ALA A 10 -5.35 -10.36 1.54
N GLY A 11 -5.09 -9.22 0.95
CA GLY A 11 -4.58 -8.03 1.62
C GLY A 11 -5.68 -7.26 2.36
N PRO A 12 -5.36 -6.11 2.95
CA PRO A 12 -6.32 -5.31 3.72
C PRO A 12 -7.63 -5.04 2.98
N ILE A 13 -7.55 -4.58 1.73
CA ILE A 13 -8.76 -4.22 0.94
C ILE A 13 -9.51 -5.46 0.49
N GLY A 14 -8.81 -6.57 0.20
CA GLY A 14 -9.48 -7.82 -0.19
C GLY A 14 -10.29 -8.45 0.94
N ILE A 15 -9.73 -8.53 2.14
CA ILE A 15 -10.44 -9.06 3.32
C ILE A 15 -11.63 -8.17 3.69
N GLU A 16 -11.47 -6.85 3.66
CA GLU A 16 -12.58 -5.91 3.89
C GLU A 16 -13.67 -6.05 2.83
N THR A 17 -13.30 -6.18 1.55
CA THR A 17 -14.26 -6.40 0.44
C THR A 17 -15.03 -7.70 0.64
N ALA A 18 -14.34 -8.78 1.03
CA ALA A 18 -14.96 -10.07 1.29
C ALA A 18 -15.92 -10.01 2.48
N LEU A 19 -15.51 -9.34 3.57
CA LEU A 19 -16.35 -9.13 4.75
C LEU A 19 -17.62 -8.35 4.42
N TYR A 20 -17.47 -7.26 3.66
CA TYR A 20 -18.60 -6.42 3.23
C TYR A 20 -19.58 -7.23 2.35
N ALA A 21 -19.06 -8.00 1.37
CA ALA A 21 -19.85 -8.85 0.50
C ALA A 21 -20.58 -9.96 1.27
N ALA A 22 -19.89 -10.62 2.20
CA ALA A 22 -20.48 -11.68 3.03
C ALA A 22 -21.56 -11.14 3.97
N GLN A 23 -21.37 -9.94 4.55
CA GLN A 23 -22.37 -9.26 5.37
C GLN A 23 -23.64 -8.94 4.57
N LEU A 24 -23.53 -8.68 3.25
CA LEU A 24 -24.66 -8.49 2.35
C LEU A 24 -25.27 -9.83 1.84
N GLY A 25 -24.79 -10.97 2.32
CA GLY A 25 -25.33 -12.28 1.96
C GLY A 25 -24.86 -12.84 0.61
N HIS A 26 -23.80 -12.27 0.01
CA HIS A 26 -23.20 -12.81 -1.21
C HIS A 26 -22.42 -14.10 -0.95
N ASP A 27 -22.24 -14.89 -2.01
CA ASP A 27 -21.36 -16.05 -2.00
C ASP A 27 -19.96 -15.66 -2.42
N VAL A 28 -19.07 -15.48 -1.43
CA VAL A 28 -17.75 -14.90 -1.61
C VAL A 28 -16.68 -15.97 -1.64
N THR A 29 -15.72 -15.85 -2.56
CA THR A 29 -14.46 -16.59 -2.52
C THR A 29 -13.30 -15.60 -2.68
N VAL A 30 -12.35 -15.64 -1.77
CA VAL A 30 -11.10 -14.88 -1.81
C VAL A 30 -10.00 -15.78 -2.34
N TYR A 31 -9.24 -15.31 -3.32
CA TYR A 31 -8.08 -16.00 -3.90
C TYR A 31 -6.81 -15.25 -3.54
N GLU A 32 -5.86 -15.91 -2.91
CA GLU A 32 -4.58 -15.34 -2.49
C GLU A 32 -3.43 -16.27 -2.94
N THR A 33 -2.47 -15.70 -3.64
CA THR A 33 -1.30 -16.45 -4.16
C THR A 33 -0.41 -16.97 -3.05
N GLY A 34 -0.28 -16.22 -1.97
CA GLY A 34 0.56 -16.56 -0.82
C GLY A 34 -0.23 -16.73 0.46
N GLU A 35 0.36 -16.22 1.53
CA GLU A 35 -0.25 -16.15 2.84
C GLU A 35 -1.15 -14.92 2.98
N LEU A 36 -2.08 -14.98 3.91
CA LEU A 36 -2.89 -13.83 4.30
C LEU A 36 -2.02 -12.60 4.58
N GLY A 37 -2.26 -11.50 3.86
CA GLY A 37 -1.54 -10.25 4.04
C GLY A 37 -0.06 -10.32 3.70
N ALA A 38 0.36 -11.20 2.78
CA ALA A 38 1.76 -11.47 2.42
C ALA A 38 2.57 -10.18 2.16
N ALA A 39 2.03 -9.24 1.38
CA ALA A 39 2.69 -7.98 1.12
C ALA A 39 2.93 -7.17 2.41
N VAL A 40 1.95 -7.08 3.32
CA VAL A 40 2.08 -6.35 4.59
C VAL A 40 3.08 -7.03 5.51
N ARG A 41 3.07 -8.37 5.56
CA ARG A 41 4.03 -9.16 6.34
C ARG A 41 5.47 -8.94 5.90
N SER A 42 5.72 -8.77 4.61
CA SER A 42 7.07 -8.59 4.08
C SER A 42 7.75 -7.32 4.59
N TRP A 43 6.96 -6.26 4.84
CA TRP A 43 7.41 -5.03 5.50
C TRP A 43 6.86 -4.88 6.93
N GLY A 44 6.60 -5.99 7.59
CA GLY A 44 6.02 -6.05 8.92
C GLY A 44 6.78 -5.29 10.01
N HIS A 45 8.09 -5.08 9.85
CA HIS A 45 8.95 -4.29 10.73
C HIS A 45 8.74 -2.77 10.64
N VAL A 46 8.05 -2.30 9.57
CA VAL A 46 7.87 -0.87 9.33
C VAL A 46 6.67 -0.33 10.11
N THR A 47 6.87 0.78 10.82
CA THR A 47 5.76 1.54 11.42
C THR A 47 4.97 2.25 10.34
N MET A 48 3.65 2.07 10.34
CA MET A 48 2.75 2.78 9.43
C MET A 48 2.74 4.28 9.76
N PHE A 49 2.48 5.12 8.77
CA PHE A 49 2.40 6.56 9.00
C PHE A 49 1.04 6.98 9.58
N SER A 50 0.00 6.21 9.27
CA SER A 50 -1.38 6.48 9.69
C SER A 50 -1.74 5.73 10.98
N PRO A 51 -2.54 6.33 11.86
CA PRO A 51 -2.98 5.68 13.10
C PRO A 51 -3.98 4.56 12.82
N TRP A 52 -4.23 3.73 13.83
CA TRP A 52 -5.19 2.63 13.77
C TRP A 52 -6.55 3.04 13.22
N ALA A 53 -7.05 4.22 13.61
CA ALA A 53 -8.35 4.72 13.17
C ALA A 53 -8.44 4.88 11.64
N LEU A 54 -7.36 5.26 10.97
CA LEU A 54 -7.31 5.43 9.51
C LEU A 54 -7.03 4.12 8.76
N ASN A 55 -6.50 3.12 9.46
CA ASN A 55 -6.11 1.83 8.87
C ASN A 55 -7.17 0.74 9.02
N THR A 56 -8.22 0.97 9.79
CA THR A 56 -9.26 -0.01 10.11
C THR A 56 -10.64 0.54 9.82
N SER A 57 -11.55 -0.30 9.35
CA SER A 57 -12.92 0.09 9.05
C SER A 57 -13.83 0.01 10.28
N ALA A 58 -14.94 0.74 10.25
CA ALA A 58 -15.98 0.65 11.30
C ALA A 58 -16.59 -0.75 11.36
N LEU A 59 -16.86 -1.37 10.20
CA LEU A 59 -17.36 -2.74 10.10
C LEU A 59 -16.36 -3.75 10.67
N GLY A 60 -15.09 -3.68 10.27
CA GLY A 60 -14.05 -4.55 10.77
C GLY A 60 -13.88 -4.44 12.28
N ARG A 61 -13.85 -3.21 12.82
CA ARG A 61 -13.83 -2.99 14.28
C ARG A 61 -15.05 -3.55 14.99
N ALA A 62 -16.25 -3.42 14.40
CA ALA A 62 -17.47 -3.99 14.96
C ALA A 62 -17.39 -5.52 15.02
N ARG A 63 -16.89 -6.17 13.96
CA ARG A 63 -16.70 -7.64 13.93
C ARG A 63 -15.68 -8.09 14.99
N LEU A 64 -14.58 -7.37 15.15
CA LEU A 64 -13.60 -7.67 16.20
C LEU A 64 -14.20 -7.56 17.60
N ARG A 65 -15.01 -6.52 17.87
CA ARG A 65 -15.69 -6.38 19.17
C ARG A 65 -16.63 -7.55 19.45
N LEU A 66 -17.36 -8.04 18.45
CA LEU A 66 -18.19 -9.23 18.59
C LEU A 66 -17.38 -10.47 18.97
N ALA A 67 -16.11 -10.54 18.53
CA ALA A 67 -15.15 -11.59 18.91
C ALA A 67 -14.38 -11.26 20.22
N GLY A 68 -14.82 -10.25 21.01
CA GLY A 68 -14.17 -9.87 22.27
C GLY A 68 -12.81 -9.18 22.10
N ARG A 69 -12.52 -8.61 20.93
CA ARG A 69 -11.26 -7.94 20.61
C ARG A 69 -11.46 -6.44 20.43
N GLU A 70 -10.58 -5.67 21.05
CA GLU A 70 -10.55 -4.21 20.88
C GLU A 70 -9.21 -3.76 20.28
N LEU A 71 -9.28 -2.72 19.45
CA LEU A 71 -8.13 -2.05 18.88
C LEU A 71 -8.04 -0.63 19.43
N PRO A 72 -6.84 -0.10 19.66
CA PRO A 72 -6.68 1.29 20.02
C PRO A 72 -7.18 2.19 18.88
N GLU A 73 -7.62 3.39 19.22
CA GLU A 73 -7.99 4.41 18.24
C GLU A 73 -6.75 5.19 17.80
N HIS A 74 -5.86 5.43 18.72
CA HIS A 74 -4.63 6.20 18.55
C HIS A 74 -3.40 5.29 18.42
N GLY A 75 -2.27 5.88 18.07
CA GLY A 75 -1.02 5.18 17.83
C GLY A 75 -0.96 4.58 16.43
N THR A 76 0.26 4.40 15.96
CA THR A 76 0.57 3.89 14.62
C THR A 76 1.09 2.46 14.76
N PRO A 77 0.42 1.46 14.15
CA PRO A 77 0.90 0.08 14.19
C PRO A 77 2.11 -0.11 13.28
N THR A 78 2.90 -1.12 13.57
CA THR A 78 3.76 -1.74 12.56
C THR A 78 2.92 -2.60 11.60
N GLY A 79 3.47 -2.95 10.42
CA GLY A 79 2.80 -3.87 9.51
C GLY A 79 2.49 -5.22 10.17
N ALA A 80 3.40 -5.75 11.00
CA ALA A 80 3.21 -7.00 11.72
C ALA A 80 2.06 -6.90 12.74
N GLU A 81 2.00 -5.82 13.52
CA GLU A 81 0.91 -5.59 14.47
C GLU A 81 -0.44 -5.43 13.77
N TYR A 82 -0.45 -4.73 12.62
CA TYR A 82 -1.68 -4.59 11.83
C TYR A 82 -2.19 -5.95 11.34
N VAL A 83 -1.32 -6.80 10.82
CA VAL A 83 -1.71 -8.16 10.40
C VAL A 83 -2.22 -8.97 11.59
N ALA A 84 -1.44 -9.04 12.68
CA ALA A 84 -1.75 -9.91 13.80
C ALA A 84 -3.02 -9.47 14.58
N ARG A 85 -3.25 -8.16 14.72
CA ARG A 85 -4.33 -7.63 15.56
C ARG A 85 -5.60 -7.27 14.79
N TYR A 86 -5.50 -7.05 13.47
CA TYR A 86 -6.63 -6.67 12.64
C TYR A 86 -6.92 -7.69 11.53
N LEU A 87 -5.98 -7.90 10.61
CA LEU A 87 -6.24 -8.66 9.39
C LEU A 87 -6.50 -10.14 9.64
N GLU A 88 -5.65 -10.79 10.45
CA GLU A 88 -5.84 -12.20 10.81
C GLU A 88 -7.14 -12.47 11.58
N PRO A 89 -7.50 -11.69 12.60
CA PRO A 89 -8.77 -11.89 13.27
C PRO A 89 -9.98 -11.71 12.36
N LEU A 90 -9.94 -10.74 11.41
CA LEU A 90 -11.01 -10.57 10.43
C LEU A 90 -11.10 -11.75 9.45
N ALA A 91 -9.97 -12.28 9.00
CA ALA A 91 -9.96 -13.44 8.11
C ALA A 91 -10.54 -14.71 8.77
N ARG A 92 -10.54 -14.76 10.12
CA ARG A 92 -11.15 -15.84 10.93
C ARG A 92 -12.58 -15.53 11.35
N ASP A 93 -13.16 -14.43 10.86
CA ASP A 93 -14.56 -14.10 11.16
C ASP A 93 -15.49 -15.20 10.62
N PRO A 94 -16.54 -15.61 11.36
CA PRO A 94 -17.49 -16.63 10.90
C PRO A 94 -18.10 -16.34 9.53
N LEU A 95 -18.25 -15.07 9.13
CA LEU A 95 -18.71 -14.70 7.80
C LEU A 95 -17.74 -15.11 6.69
N LEU A 96 -16.46 -15.28 7.01
CA LEU A 96 -15.42 -15.64 6.04
C LEU A 96 -14.96 -17.11 6.17
N GLU A 97 -15.55 -17.90 7.06
CA GLU A 97 -15.22 -19.30 7.22
C GLU A 97 -15.38 -20.09 5.92
N GLY A 98 -14.32 -20.81 5.52
CA GLY A 98 -14.28 -21.60 4.29
C GLY A 98 -14.25 -20.80 2.98
N ARG A 99 -14.14 -19.47 3.05
CA ARG A 99 -14.18 -18.59 1.88
C ARG A 99 -12.81 -18.15 1.36
N LEU A 100 -11.73 -18.37 2.10
CA LEU A 100 -10.37 -18.02 1.72
C LEU A 100 -9.66 -19.21 1.07
N ARG A 101 -9.16 -19.01 -0.13
CA ARG A 101 -8.27 -19.93 -0.85
C ARG A 101 -6.87 -19.33 -0.90
N LEU A 102 -6.09 -19.62 0.13
CA LEU A 102 -4.67 -19.28 0.19
C LEU A 102 -3.87 -20.19 -0.77
N HIS A 103 -2.67 -19.78 -1.14
CA HIS A 103 -1.79 -20.50 -2.09
C HIS A 103 -2.52 -20.86 -3.40
N THR A 104 -3.45 -20.00 -3.81
CA THR A 104 -4.25 -20.15 -5.02
C THR A 104 -4.11 -18.90 -5.88
N ARG A 105 -3.36 -19.02 -6.96
CA ARG A 105 -3.11 -17.92 -7.89
C ARG A 105 -4.24 -17.85 -8.93
N VAL A 106 -4.79 -16.67 -9.15
CA VAL A 106 -5.58 -16.39 -10.35
C VAL A 106 -4.62 -15.96 -11.45
N VAL A 107 -4.46 -16.79 -12.47
CA VAL A 107 -3.50 -16.61 -13.56
C VAL A 107 -4.04 -15.67 -14.62
N ALA A 108 -5.31 -15.80 -14.96
CA ALA A 108 -5.98 -14.97 -15.96
C ALA A 108 -7.48 -14.89 -15.70
N VAL A 109 -8.08 -13.81 -16.16
CA VAL A 109 -9.52 -13.59 -16.09
C VAL A 109 -10.07 -13.20 -17.46
N GLY A 110 -11.20 -13.81 -17.84
CA GLY A 110 -11.97 -13.48 -19.03
C GLY A 110 -13.46 -13.58 -18.77
N ARG A 111 -14.28 -13.44 -19.81
CA ARG A 111 -15.73 -13.71 -19.77
C ARG A 111 -16.01 -15.06 -20.45
N GLN A 112 -16.91 -15.84 -19.86
CA GLN A 112 -17.32 -17.12 -20.43
C GLN A 112 -17.93 -16.91 -21.82
N GLY A 113 -17.27 -17.45 -22.85
CA GLY A 113 -17.74 -17.41 -24.24
C GLY A 113 -17.59 -16.06 -24.94
N LEU A 114 -16.95 -15.07 -24.32
CA LEU A 114 -16.71 -13.76 -24.94
C LEU A 114 -15.20 -13.42 -24.97
N ARG A 115 -14.78 -12.81 -26.06
CA ARG A 115 -13.49 -12.15 -26.18
C ARG A 115 -13.58 -10.67 -25.76
N LYS A 116 -12.46 -10.01 -25.59
CA LYS A 116 -12.39 -8.58 -25.28
C LYS A 116 -13.15 -7.71 -26.30
N GLY A 117 -13.09 -8.06 -27.59
CA GLY A 117 -13.73 -7.33 -28.67
C GLY A 117 -15.24 -7.58 -28.85
N ASP A 118 -15.84 -8.51 -28.11
CA ASP A 118 -17.26 -8.82 -28.23
C ASP A 118 -18.10 -7.92 -27.33
N LEU A 119 -19.27 -7.51 -27.77
CA LEU A 119 -20.23 -6.68 -27.01
C LEU A 119 -19.55 -5.44 -26.37
N ILE A 120 -18.76 -4.69 -27.14
CA ILE A 120 -17.97 -3.56 -26.66
C ILE A 120 -18.84 -2.53 -25.92
N GLY A 121 -18.55 -2.29 -24.65
CA GLY A 121 -19.24 -1.34 -23.78
C GLY A 121 -20.71 -1.72 -23.48
N ARG A 122 -21.14 -2.92 -23.83
CA ARG A 122 -22.50 -3.39 -23.63
C ARG A 122 -22.70 -4.02 -22.26
N ARG A 123 -23.80 -3.72 -21.59
CA ARG A 123 -24.14 -4.30 -20.28
C ARG A 123 -24.46 -5.79 -20.37
N GLU A 124 -24.87 -6.27 -21.54
CA GLU A 124 -25.16 -7.69 -21.81
C GLU A 124 -23.96 -8.61 -21.52
N ARG A 125 -22.74 -8.07 -21.48
CA ARG A 125 -21.55 -8.80 -21.00
C ARG A 125 -21.75 -9.37 -19.59
N SER A 126 -22.53 -8.71 -18.72
CA SER A 126 -22.84 -9.19 -17.37
C SER A 126 -23.67 -10.47 -17.32
N LEU A 127 -24.32 -10.85 -18.42
CA LEU A 127 -25.04 -12.13 -18.53
C LEU A 127 -24.09 -13.33 -18.65
N HIS A 128 -22.82 -13.07 -18.96
CA HIS A 128 -21.77 -14.06 -19.05
C HIS A 128 -20.91 -13.98 -17.78
N PRO A 129 -20.77 -15.06 -16.99
CA PRO A 129 -19.96 -15.02 -15.79
C PRO A 129 -18.49 -14.76 -16.10
N PHE A 130 -17.75 -14.21 -15.15
CA PHE A 130 -16.29 -14.21 -15.20
C PHE A 130 -15.79 -15.65 -15.17
N ARG A 131 -14.78 -15.92 -15.98
CA ARG A 131 -14.05 -17.17 -16.05
C ARG A 131 -12.64 -16.91 -15.52
N LEU A 132 -12.30 -17.53 -14.39
CA LEU A 132 -11.01 -17.40 -13.72
C LEU A 132 -10.20 -18.67 -13.95
N LEU A 133 -9.02 -18.55 -14.54
CA LEU A 133 -8.03 -19.62 -14.53
C LEU A 133 -7.28 -19.51 -13.20
N ILE A 134 -7.46 -20.49 -12.33
CA ILE A 134 -6.76 -20.58 -11.05
C ILE A 134 -5.71 -21.68 -11.11
N GLU A 135 -4.63 -21.49 -10.35
CA GLU A 135 -3.54 -22.43 -10.17
C GLU A 135 -3.23 -22.59 -8.68
N ASP A 136 -3.16 -23.81 -8.21
CA ASP A 136 -2.66 -24.17 -6.89
C ASP A 136 -1.90 -25.50 -6.94
N ARG A 137 -1.55 -26.07 -5.78
CA ARG A 137 -0.81 -27.35 -5.70
C ARG A 137 -1.48 -28.54 -6.37
N GLU A 138 -2.78 -28.46 -6.65
CA GLU A 138 -3.55 -29.50 -7.36
C GLU A 138 -3.56 -29.29 -8.88
N GLY A 139 -2.99 -28.18 -9.35
CA GLY A 139 -2.92 -27.80 -10.77
C GLY A 139 -3.89 -26.71 -11.16
N GLU A 140 -4.08 -26.56 -12.48
CA GLU A 140 -4.94 -25.53 -13.06
C GLU A 140 -6.39 -25.97 -13.16
N ARG A 141 -7.31 -25.07 -12.86
CA ARG A 141 -8.75 -25.28 -13.06
C ARG A 141 -9.51 -23.97 -13.26
N ILE A 142 -10.74 -24.09 -13.76
CA ILE A 142 -11.60 -22.94 -14.02
C ILE A 142 -12.60 -22.77 -12.88
N HIS A 143 -12.67 -21.52 -12.38
CA HIS A 143 -13.74 -21.07 -11.50
C HIS A 143 -14.55 -19.98 -12.19
N HIS A 144 -15.79 -19.78 -11.71
CA HIS A 144 -16.71 -18.79 -12.24
C HIS A 144 -17.22 -17.86 -11.14
N ALA A 145 -17.38 -16.57 -11.48
CA ALA A 145 -17.97 -15.55 -10.62
C ALA A 145 -18.89 -14.63 -11.41
N ASP A 146 -19.86 -14.03 -10.73
CA ASP A 146 -20.77 -13.05 -11.32
C ASP A 146 -20.23 -11.62 -11.16
N VAL A 147 -19.42 -11.40 -10.10
CA VAL A 147 -18.77 -10.14 -9.76
C VAL A 147 -17.31 -10.39 -9.42
N LEU A 148 -16.44 -9.50 -9.89
CA LEU A 148 -15.00 -9.59 -9.67
C LEU A 148 -14.47 -8.33 -9.01
N PHE A 149 -13.77 -8.49 -7.88
CA PHE A 149 -13.01 -7.45 -7.22
C PHE A 149 -11.52 -7.76 -7.34
N ASP A 150 -10.78 -6.90 -8.02
CA ASP A 150 -9.33 -6.97 -8.10
C ASP A 150 -8.72 -6.11 -6.98
N CYS A 151 -8.29 -6.78 -5.91
CA CYS A 151 -7.64 -6.21 -4.72
C CYS A 151 -6.18 -6.68 -4.60
N THR A 152 -5.55 -7.10 -5.70
CA THR A 152 -4.18 -7.67 -5.72
C THR A 152 -3.09 -6.66 -5.36
N GLY A 153 -3.39 -5.36 -5.40
CA GLY A 153 -2.40 -4.31 -5.11
C GLY A 153 -1.34 -4.17 -6.20
N THR A 154 -0.16 -3.66 -5.81
CA THR A 154 0.95 -3.37 -6.72
C THR A 154 2.28 -3.97 -6.28
N TYR A 155 2.35 -4.55 -5.10
CA TYR A 155 3.60 -4.91 -4.41
C TYR A 155 4.45 -5.94 -5.17
N GLU A 156 3.81 -6.86 -5.89
CA GLU A 156 4.49 -7.89 -6.70
C GLU A 156 5.05 -7.37 -8.04
N SER A 157 4.78 -6.09 -8.37
CA SER A 157 5.21 -5.48 -9.63
C SER A 157 6.13 -4.28 -9.40
N PRO A 158 7.37 -4.48 -8.91
CA PRO A 158 8.32 -3.40 -8.66
C PRO A 158 8.75 -2.72 -9.95
N ASN A 159 8.90 -1.40 -9.90
CA ASN A 159 9.40 -0.61 -11.03
C ASN A 159 10.88 -0.87 -11.28
N SER A 160 11.31 -0.71 -12.53
CA SER A 160 12.70 -0.83 -12.97
C SER A 160 13.59 0.30 -12.42
N LEU A 161 14.91 0.04 -12.33
CA LEU A 161 15.90 1.00 -11.86
C LEU A 161 16.38 1.96 -12.93
N GLY A 162 16.35 1.51 -14.19
CA GLY A 162 16.98 2.24 -15.31
C GLY A 162 16.30 3.57 -15.63
N SER A 163 17.02 4.38 -16.34
CA SER A 163 16.58 5.67 -16.83
C SER A 163 15.29 5.57 -17.65
N GLY A 164 14.42 6.57 -17.59
CA GLY A 164 13.15 6.56 -18.32
C GLY A 164 12.10 5.57 -17.80
N GLY A 165 12.36 4.84 -16.71
CA GLY A 165 11.48 3.79 -16.17
C GLY A 165 11.59 2.47 -16.90
N MET A 166 12.63 2.32 -17.71
CA MET A 166 12.99 1.07 -18.42
C MET A 166 13.92 0.22 -17.55
N LEU A 167 14.04 -1.07 -17.89
CA LEU A 167 15.10 -1.91 -17.33
C LEU A 167 16.47 -1.35 -17.71
N ALA A 168 17.36 -1.24 -16.74
CA ALA A 168 18.76 -1.01 -17.04
C ALA A 168 19.38 -2.28 -17.69
N PRO A 169 20.30 -2.15 -18.66
CA PRO A 169 21.06 -3.29 -19.15
C PRO A 169 21.62 -4.14 -18.02
N GLY A 170 21.37 -5.44 -18.06
CA GLY A 170 21.77 -6.40 -17.02
C GLY A 170 20.79 -6.58 -15.87
N GLU A 171 19.89 -5.65 -15.61
CA GLU A 171 18.94 -5.68 -14.49
C GLU A 171 18.10 -6.97 -14.44
N ARG A 172 17.63 -7.45 -15.60
CA ARG A 172 16.81 -8.65 -15.73
C ARG A 172 17.49 -9.92 -15.19
N TRP A 173 18.80 -9.98 -15.26
CA TRP A 173 19.56 -11.19 -14.98
C TRP A 173 20.10 -11.28 -13.56
N LEU A 174 19.83 -10.26 -12.72
CA LEU A 174 20.36 -10.20 -11.37
C LEU A 174 19.59 -11.07 -10.36
N GLY A 175 18.32 -11.41 -10.65
CA GLY A 175 17.51 -12.23 -9.76
C GLY A 175 17.48 -11.71 -8.31
N GLY A 176 17.69 -12.58 -7.35
CA GLY A 176 17.72 -12.26 -5.91
C GLY A 176 18.88 -11.37 -5.45
N ARG A 177 19.82 -11.01 -6.32
CA ARG A 177 20.91 -10.06 -6.02
C ARG A 177 20.44 -8.61 -6.05
N LEU A 178 19.27 -8.34 -6.64
CA LEU A 178 18.60 -7.05 -6.61
C LEU A 178 17.43 -7.13 -5.66
N VAL A 179 17.52 -6.42 -4.54
CA VAL A 179 16.46 -6.36 -3.52
C VAL A 179 15.48 -5.27 -3.90
N ARG A 180 14.22 -5.64 -4.17
CA ARG A 180 13.18 -4.71 -4.65
C ARG A 180 12.15 -4.33 -3.59
N HIS A 181 12.19 -4.98 -2.44
CA HIS A 181 11.33 -4.72 -1.30
C HIS A 181 12.17 -4.21 -0.13
N LEU A 182 11.56 -3.40 0.72
CA LEU A 182 12.24 -2.81 1.87
C LEU A 182 12.68 -3.90 2.87
N PRO A 183 13.99 -4.16 3.02
CA PRO A 183 14.48 -5.14 3.99
C PRO A 183 14.50 -4.57 5.40
N ASP A 184 14.48 -5.46 6.40
CA ASP A 184 14.69 -5.11 7.81
C ASP A 184 16.19 -4.94 8.11
N LEU A 185 16.73 -3.80 7.67
CA LEU A 185 18.17 -3.48 7.72
C LEU A 185 18.79 -3.45 9.11
N LEU A 186 17.98 -3.21 10.14
CA LEU A 186 18.45 -3.14 11.53
C LEU A 186 18.06 -4.36 12.36
N GLY A 187 17.19 -5.23 11.83
CA GLY A 187 16.73 -6.46 12.45
C GLY A 187 17.12 -7.70 11.67
N ARG A 188 16.12 -8.40 11.14
CA ARG A 188 16.28 -9.73 10.50
C ARG A 188 17.33 -9.76 9.39
N ASP A 189 17.39 -8.73 8.56
CA ASP A 189 18.25 -8.71 7.37
C ASP A 189 19.61 -8.01 7.62
N ARG A 190 19.89 -7.57 8.88
CA ARG A 190 21.09 -6.81 9.24
C ARG A 190 22.38 -7.48 8.78
N ALA A 191 22.52 -8.79 8.98
CA ALA A 191 23.74 -9.54 8.66
C ALA A 191 24.09 -9.51 7.16
N ARG A 192 23.10 -9.34 6.30
CA ARG A 192 23.29 -9.24 4.83
C ARG A 192 23.99 -7.94 4.44
N PHE A 193 23.73 -6.85 5.15
CA PHE A 193 24.16 -5.49 4.78
C PHE A 193 25.30 -4.95 5.61
N ALA A 194 25.49 -5.46 6.83
CA ALA A 194 26.57 -5.06 7.73
C ALA A 194 27.95 -5.37 7.16
N GLY A 195 28.87 -4.39 7.20
CA GLY A 195 30.21 -4.50 6.61
C GLY A 195 30.23 -4.56 5.08
N ARG A 196 29.14 -4.17 4.40
CA ARG A 196 28.98 -4.24 2.95
C ARG A 196 28.89 -2.85 2.33
N ARG A 197 29.21 -2.79 1.03
CA ARG A 197 28.99 -1.62 0.20
C ARG A 197 27.63 -1.73 -0.50
N VAL A 198 26.68 -0.88 -0.13
CA VAL A 198 25.28 -0.96 -0.51
C VAL A 198 24.90 0.19 -1.43
N LEU A 199 24.27 -0.10 -2.57
CA LEU A 199 23.61 0.90 -3.40
C LEU A 199 22.12 0.93 -3.07
N LEU A 200 21.60 2.11 -2.73
CA LEU A 200 20.18 2.39 -2.57
C LEU A 200 19.70 3.27 -3.73
N VAL A 201 18.75 2.79 -4.51
CA VAL A 201 18.13 3.51 -5.61
C VAL A 201 16.67 3.79 -5.30
N GLY A 202 16.28 5.06 -5.26
CA GLY A 202 14.89 5.46 -5.05
C GLY A 202 14.74 6.78 -4.30
N GLY A 203 13.62 7.47 -4.52
CA GLY A 203 13.29 8.76 -3.90
C GLY A 203 11.94 8.77 -3.16
N GLY A 204 11.31 7.60 -2.96
CA GLY A 204 10.07 7.47 -2.20
C GLY A 204 10.30 7.22 -0.71
N LEU A 205 9.22 7.12 0.08
CA LEU A 205 9.30 6.94 1.53
C LEU A 205 9.95 5.60 1.94
N SER A 206 9.82 4.54 1.14
CA SER A 206 10.56 3.30 1.37
C SER A 206 12.07 3.50 1.25
N ALA A 207 12.51 4.30 0.29
CA ALA A 207 13.93 4.66 0.16
C ALA A 207 14.39 5.56 1.31
N ALA A 208 13.55 6.50 1.78
CA ALA A 208 13.81 7.28 2.99
C ALA A 208 14.03 6.39 4.22
N THR A 209 13.15 5.41 4.43
CA THR A 209 13.27 4.44 5.53
C THR A 209 14.58 3.65 5.44
N ALA A 210 14.90 3.14 4.23
CA ALA A 210 16.16 2.42 4.02
C ALA A 210 17.39 3.32 4.20
N ALA A 211 17.35 4.58 3.74
CA ALA A 211 18.46 5.53 3.87
C ALA A 211 18.78 5.84 5.33
N VAL A 212 17.74 6.08 6.15
CA VAL A 212 17.92 6.31 7.60
C VAL A 212 18.50 5.08 8.28
N ALA A 213 17.99 3.88 7.95
CA ALA A 213 18.50 2.64 8.50
C ALA A 213 19.95 2.33 8.07
N LEU A 214 20.27 2.54 6.77
CA LEU A 214 21.64 2.36 6.26
C LEU A 214 22.62 3.36 6.87
N ALA A 215 22.22 4.63 7.03
CA ALA A 215 23.08 5.62 7.68
C ALA A 215 23.43 5.20 9.11
N ARG A 216 22.44 4.71 9.86
CA ARG A 216 22.66 4.15 11.19
C ARG A 216 23.58 2.92 11.14
N LEU A 217 23.37 2.02 10.19
CA LEU A 217 24.22 0.83 10.03
C LEU A 217 25.68 1.19 9.69
N CYS A 218 25.89 2.23 8.85
CA CYS A 218 27.22 2.78 8.57
C CYS A 218 27.90 3.34 9.83
N ASP A 219 27.14 3.99 10.70
CA ASP A 219 27.65 4.55 11.95
C ASP A 219 27.97 3.46 13.00
N GLU A 220 27.21 2.35 13.01
CA GLU A 220 27.34 1.27 14.01
C GLU A 220 28.35 0.18 13.61
N VAL A 221 28.54 -0.09 12.31
CA VAL A 221 29.32 -1.24 11.82
C VAL A 221 30.47 -0.78 10.93
N PRO A 222 31.73 -0.87 11.38
CA PRO A 222 32.89 -0.54 10.56
C PRO A 222 32.89 -1.31 9.23
N GLY A 223 33.27 -0.64 8.15
CA GLY A 223 33.30 -1.21 6.80
C GLY A 223 31.96 -1.15 6.05
N THR A 224 30.86 -0.81 6.73
CA THR A 224 29.60 -0.54 6.03
C THR A 224 29.67 0.81 5.30
N GLN A 225 29.35 0.81 4.01
CA GLN A 225 29.27 2.00 3.18
C GLN A 225 27.98 1.97 2.37
N ALA A 226 27.36 3.12 2.16
CA ALA A 226 26.18 3.21 1.32
C ALA A 226 26.28 4.35 0.32
N VAL A 227 25.65 4.17 -0.85
CA VAL A 227 25.41 5.23 -1.83
C VAL A 227 23.91 5.29 -2.08
N TRP A 228 23.31 6.43 -1.78
CA TRP A 228 21.90 6.67 -2.04
C TRP A 228 21.71 7.54 -3.28
N VAL A 229 21.04 6.98 -4.28
CA VAL A 229 20.84 7.59 -5.61
C VAL A 229 19.38 7.97 -5.80
N VAL A 230 19.15 9.24 -6.20
CA VAL A 230 17.83 9.78 -6.54
C VAL A 230 17.89 10.42 -7.91
N ARG A 231 16.97 10.02 -8.79
CA ARG A 231 16.95 10.44 -10.20
C ARG A 231 16.75 11.95 -10.39
N ARG A 232 15.88 12.56 -9.59
CA ARG A 232 15.60 13.99 -9.71
C ARG A 232 16.62 14.80 -8.92
N PRO A 233 17.13 15.93 -9.47
CA PRO A 233 17.90 16.86 -8.67
C PRO A 233 16.94 17.50 -7.65
N VAL A 234 17.22 17.33 -6.37
CA VAL A 234 16.34 17.77 -5.28
C VAL A 234 17.13 18.21 -4.06
N SER A 235 16.73 19.33 -3.44
CA SER A 235 17.33 19.80 -2.19
C SER A 235 16.31 20.63 -1.40
N PRO A 236 15.81 20.14 -0.26
CA PRO A 236 15.97 18.79 0.31
C PRO A 236 15.17 17.72 -0.48
N PRO A 237 15.52 16.43 -0.35
CA PRO A 237 14.79 15.33 -1.02
C PRO A 237 13.29 15.29 -0.71
N TYR A 238 12.92 15.64 0.51
CA TYR A 238 11.54 15.66 0.97
C TYR A 238 11.19 17.06 1.45
N PRO A 239 10.44 17.84 0.63
CA PRO A 239 9.97 19.17 1.05
C PRO A 239 9.17 19.05 2.36
N PRO A 240 9.45 19.89 3.37
CA PRO A 240 8.71 19.88 4.61
C PRO A 240 7.27 20.36 4.38
N PHE A 241 6.31 19.65 4.97
CA PHE A 241 4.94 20.14 5.11
C PHE A 241 4.84 20.97 6.40
N ALA A 242 4.33 22.18 6.32
CA ALA A 242 4.25 23.09 7.47
C ALA A 242 3.44 22.52 8.65
N ALA A 243 2.47 21.64 8.37
CA ALA A 243 1.69 20.92 9.39
C ALA A 243 1.32 19.54 8.82
N ASP A 244 2.29 18.61 8.80
CA ASP A 244 2.00 17.26 8.35
C ASP A 244 1.04 16.57 9.33
N PRO A 245 -0.17 16.16 8.89
CA PRO A 245 -1.13 15.49 9.75
C PRO A 245 -0.69 14.06 10.16
N LEU A 246 0.41 13.56 9.58
CA LEU A 246 1.01 12.25 9.87
C LEU A 246 2.38 12.41 10.54
N PRO A 247 2.45 12.46 11.88
CA PRO A 247 3.70 12.74 12.61
C PRO A 247 4.86 11.78 12.29
N GLU A 248 4.56 10.50 12.08
CA GLU A 248 5.60 9.51 11.74
C GLU A 248 6.19 9.77 10.35
N ARG A 249 5.36 10.19 9.38
CA ARG A 249 5.83 10.60 8.05
C ARG A 249 6.74 11.82 8.16
N ALA A 250 6.31 12.85 8.88
CA ALA A 250 7.11 14.07 9.09
C ALA A 250 8.46 13.76 9.73
N ARG A 251 8.47 12.90 10.75
CA ARG A 251 9.69 12.48 11.45
C ARG A 251 10.66 11.74 10.52
N LEU A 252 10.14 10.81 9.70
CA LEU A 252 10.95 10.10 8.71
C LEU A 252 11.54 11.06 7.66
N MET A 253 10.72 11.96 7.11
CA MET A 253 11.18 12.91 6.08
C MET A 253 12.26 13.84 6.63
N HIS A 254 12.12 14.32 7.86
CA HIS A 254 13.13 15.13 8.53
C HIS A 254 14.45 14.35 8.70
N ALA A 255 14.38 13.11 9.20
CA ALA A 255 15.57 12.26 9.38
C ALA A 255 16.25 11.96 8.03
N ALA A 256 15.48 11.65 6.98
CA ALA A 256 16.02 11.36 5.65
C ALA A 256 16.68 12.61 5.02
N ASN A 257 16.13 13.80 5.22
CA ASN A 257 16.73 15.06 4.77
C ASN A 257 18.08 15.31 5.47
N ALA A 258 18.17 15.07 6.79
CA ALA A 258 19.42 15.18 7.53
C ALA A 258 20.49 14.16 7.06
N VAL A 259 20.06 12.93 6.72
CA VAL A 259 20.95 11.93 6.11
C VAL A 259 21.46 12.39 4.75
N ALA A 260 20.59 12.92 3.90
CA ALA A 260 20.96 13.42 2.57
C ALA A 260 21.94 14.59 2.67
N GLU A 261 21.71 15.54 3.57
CA GLU A 261 22.61 16.68 3.82
C GLU A 261 24.00 16.21 4.28
N ARG A 262 24.04 15.31 5.27
CA ARG A 262 25.30 14.69 5.72
C ARG A 262 25.99 13.94 4.59
N GLY A 263 25.22 13.22 3.76
CA GLY A 263 25.73 12.41 2.66
C GLY A 263 26.31 13.17 1.46
N ARG A 264 26.12 14.51 1.40
CA ARG A 264 26.78 15.38 0.44
C ARG A 264 28.19 15.77 0.84
N ARG A 265 28.58 15.55 2.09
CA ARG A 265 29.91 15.91 2.62
C ARG A 265 30.90 14.78 2.34
N PRO A 266 32.17 15.11 2.02
CA PRO A 266 33.22 14.11 1.86
C PRO A 266 33.37 13.25 3.12
N GLY A 267 33.62 11.94 2.96
CA GLY A 267 33.87 11.03 4.06
C GLY A 267 32.64 10.54 4.81
N ALA A 268 31.43 10.88 4.36
CA ALA A 268 30.21 10.32 4.93
C ALA A 268 30.10 8.82 4.66
N GLY A 269 29.73 8.02 5.66
CA GLY A 269 29.50 6.58 5.53
C GLY A 269 28.38 6.26 4.53
N LEU A 270 27.33 7.10 4.47
CA LEU A 270 26.35 7.11 3.41
C LEU A 270 26.53 8.35 2.53
N ARG A 271 26.81 8.16 1.27
CA ARG A 271 26.94 9.20 0.24
C ARG A 271 25.58 9.40 -0.48
N PHE A 272 25.13 10.65 -0.64
CA PHE A 272 23.89 10.99 -1.33
C PHE A 272 24.16 11.62 -2.70
N LEU A 273 23.54 11.07 -3.75
CA LEU A 273 23.67 11.52 -5.14
C LEU A 273 22.27 11.77 -5.72
N ASP A 274 21.90 13.01 -5.89
CA ASP A 274 20.70 13.39 -6.64
C ASP A 274 21.02 13.64 -8.13
N GLY A 275 20.00 13.80 -8.96
CA GLY A 275 20.19 13.92 -10.40
C GLY A 275 20.93 12.74 -11.04
N THR A 276 20.90 11.56 -10.40
CA THR A 276 21.69 10.38 -10.80
C THR A 276 20.77 9.21 -11.12
N SER A 277 21.05 8.50 -12.20
CA SER A 277 20.31 7.31 -12.66
C SER A 277 21.21 6.08 -12.77
N VAL A 278 20.62 4.90 -12.75
CA VAL A 278 21.30 3.65 -13.03
C VAL A 278 21.24 3.40 -14.54
N GLU A 279 22.42 3.32 -15.17
CA GLU A 279 22.53 3.13 -16.62
C GLU A 279 22.83 1.67 -17.01
N ALA A 280 23.49 0.89 -16.16
CA ALA A 280 23.73 -0.54 -16.36
C ALA A 280 24.08 -1.22 -15.05
N LEU A 281 23.83 -2.54 -14.96
CA LEU A 281 24.24 -3.41 -13.87
C LEU A 281 24.80 -4.72 -14.43
N HIS A 282 25.97 -5.13 -13.93
CA HIS A 282 26.61 -6.38 -14.35
C HIS A 282 27.11 -7.15 -13.13
N ALA A 283 26.87 -8.46 -13.13
CA ALA A 283 27.45 -9.33 -12.12
C ALA A 283 28.97 -9.45 -12.34
N GLU A 284 29.74 -9.21 -11.29
CA GLU A 284 31.20 -9.34 -11.30
C GLU A 284 31.63 -10.12 -10.06
N GLY A 285 31.80 -11.43 -10.23
CA GLY A 285 32.01 -12.33 -9.10
C GLY A 285 30.87 -12.25 -8.08
N HIS A 286 31.20 -11.95 -6.84
CA HIS A 286 30.21 -11.76 -5.75
C HIS A 286 29.65 -10.33 -5.67
N GLN A 287 30.21 -9.38 -6.42
CA GLN A 287 29.79 -7.99 -6.47
C GLN A 287 28.96 -7.67 -7.71
N LEU A 288 28.39 -6.48 -7.73
CA LEU A 288 27.67 -5.88 -8.84
C LEU A 288 28.38 -4.61 -9.28
N ARG A 289 28.85 -4.59 -10.53
CA ARG A 289 29.33 -3.37 -11.17
C ARG A 289 28.11 -2.57 -11.63
N VAL A 290 27.95 -1.37 -11.11
CA VAL A 290 26.84 -0.49 -11.45
C VAL A 290 27.39 0.76 -12.14
N ARG A 291 26.86 1.04 -13.31
CA ARG A 291 27.09 2.28 -14.03
C ARG A 291 26.07 3.32 -13.60
N LEU A 292 26.56 4.41 -13.01
CA LEU A 292 25.76 5.56 -12.60
C LEU A 292 25.98 6.71 -13.58
N GLY A 293 24.91 7.29 -14.09
CA GLY A 293 24.92 8.42 -15.00
C GLY A 293 24.19 9.63 -14.45
N SER A 294 24.57 10.83 -14.90
CA SER A 294 23.79 12.02 -14.62
C SER A 294 22.45 11.97 -15.37
N SER A 295 21.36 12.33 -14.70
CA SER A 295 20.06 12.50 -15.36
C SER A 295 20.05 13.58 -16.46
N GLN A 296 21.11 14.38 -16.54
CA GLN A 296 21.33 15.40 -17.56
C GLN A 296 22.31 14.94 -18.66
N GLY A 297 22.71 13.67 -18.68
CA GLY A 297 23.51 13.07 -19.77
C GLY A 297 25.02 13.26 -19.67
N SER A 298 25.58 13.81 -18.59
CA SER A 298 27.01 13.96 -18.36
C SER A 298 27.49 13.13 -17.18
N ALA A 299 28.78 12.80 -17.15
CA ALA A 299 29.53 12.06 -16.14
C ALA A 299 28.94 10.69 -15.76
N VAL A 300 29.69 9.69 -16.04
CA VAL A 300 29.40 8.29 -15.72
C VAL A 300 30.47 7.81 -14.76
N SER A 301 30.07 7.14 -13.68
CA SER A 301 30.96 6.38 -12.83
C SER A 301 30.58 4.91 -12.83
N ASP A 302 31.57 4.04 -12.90
CA ASP A 302 31.39 2.61 -12.69
C ASP A 302 31.86 2.27 -11.26
N GLU A 303 30.98 1.73 -10.45
CA GLU A 303 31.22 1.43 -9.05
C GLU A 303 30.83 -0.01 -8.72
N LEU A 304 31.56 -0.65 -7.81
CA LEU A 304 31.26 -2.00 -7.32
C LEU A 304 30.45 -1.92 -6.03
N PHE A 305 29.41 -2.74 -5.93
CA PHE A 305 28.56 -2.88 -4.75
C PHE A 305 28.37 -4.35 -4.39
N ASP A 306 28.28 -4.64 -3.11
CA ASP A 306 27.95 -5.98 -2.62
C ASP A 306 26.45 -6.24 -2.72
N GLU A 307 25.62 -5.22 -2.46
CA GLU A 307 24.16 -5.29 -2.48
C GLU A 307 23.55 -4.08 -3.17
N VAL A 308 22.43 -4.30 -3.88
CA VAL A 308 21.65 -3.24 -4.53
C VAL A 308 20.21 -3.29 -4.06
N LEU A 309 19.74 -2.19 -3.48
CA LEU A 309 18.36 -1.95 -3.08
C LEU A 309 17.66 -1.07 -4.12
N GLY A 310 16.73 -1.64 -4.88
CA GLY A 310 15.94 -0.94 -5.89
C GLY A 310 14.56 -0.56 -5.37
N LEU A 311 14.45 0.49 -4.57
CA LEU A 311 13.19 0.94 -3.96
C LEU A 311 12.54 2.04 -4.80
N CYS A 312 12.25 1.72 -6.07
CA CYS A 312 11.73 2.65 -7.07
C CYS A 312 10.19 2.71 -7.13
N GLY A 313 9.51 2.15 -6.13
CA GLY A 313 8.06 2.02 -6.10
C GLY A 313 7.54 0.85 -6.94
N TYR A 314 6.22 0.82 -7.13
CA TYR A 314 5.51 -0.31 -7.73
C TYR A 314 4.53 0.17 -8.78
N GLY A 315 4.13 -0.71 -9.68
CA GLY A 315 3.08 -0.47 -10.67
C GLY A 315 2.00 -1.56 -10.62
N PRO A 316 0.84 -1.35 -11.25
CA PRO A 316 -0.21 -2.36 -11.30
C PRO A 316 0.15 -3.47 -12.30
N ASP A 317 -0.07 -4.73 -11.92
CA ASP A 317 -0.15 -5.82 -12.87
C ASP A 317 -1.47 -5.75 -13.64
N ARG A 318 -1.41 -5.62 -14.98
CA ARG A 318 -2.55 -5.49 -15.88
C ARG A 318 -2.79 -6.74 -16.72
N ASP A 319 -1.85 -7.67 -16.73
CA ASP A 319 -1.94 -8.88 -17.54
C ASP A 319 -3.07 -9.79 -17.06
N LEU A 320 -3.37 -9.74 -15.76
CA LEU A 320 -4.46 -10.50 -15.13
C LEU A 320 -5.81 -10.33 -15.85
N TYR A 321 -6.15 -9.10 -16.25
CA TYR A 321 -7.42 -8.76 -16.89
C TYR A 321 -7.27 -8.29 -18.35
N ARG A 322 -6.19 -8.72 -19.02
CA ARG A 322 -5.90 -8.31 -20.41
C ARG A 322 -7.07 -8.57 -21.37
N GLU A 323 -7.86 -9.63 -21.14
CA GLU A 323 -9.02 -10.00 -21.96
C GLU A 323 -10.33 -9.33 -21.51
N LEU A 324 -10.30 -8.43 -20.53
CA LEU A 324 -11.46 -7.66 -20.08
C LEU A 324 -11.43 -6.23 -20.64
N GLN A 325 -12.60 -5.60 -20.71
CA GLN A 325 -12.76 -4.24 -21.25
C GLN A 325 -12.48 -3.19 -20.18
N VAL A 326 -11.20 -3.06 -19.80
CA VAL A 326 -10.74 -2.03 -18.84
C VAL A 326 -10.19 -0.84 -19.62
N HIS A 327 -10.70 0.35 -19.33
CA HIS A 327 -10.16 1.60 -19.86
C HIS A 327 -9.18 2.19 -18.83
N GLU A 328 -7.90 2.23 -19.21
CA GLU A 328 -6.80 2.64 -18.34
C GLU A 328 -6.20 3.98 -18.78
N CYS A 329 -5.76 4.76 -17.81
CA CYS A 329 -4.98 5.97 -18.04
C CYS A 329 -3.54 5.58 -18.42
N TYR A 330 -3.06 6.04 -19.57
CA TYR A 330 -1.68 5.76 -20.01
C TYR A 330 -0.62 6.36 -19.08
N ALA A 331 -0.93 7.45 -18.38
CA ALA A 331 0.02 8.14 -17.51
C ALA A 331 0.14 7.47 -16.13
N SER A 332 -1.00 7.19 -15.48
CA SER A 332 -1.03 6.59 -14.15
C SER A 332 -1.10 5.06 -14.16
N LEU A 333 -1.54 4.44 -15.26
CA LEU A 333 -1.86 3.00 -15.38
C LEU A 333 -3.02 2.54 -14.49
N GLY A 334 -3.77 3.45 -13.88
CA GLY A 334 -4.99 3.15 -13.15
C GLY A 334 -6.24 3.24 -14.04
N PRO A 335 -7.41 2.79 -13.55
CA PRO A 335 -8.70 2.96 -14.26
C PRO A 335 -8.98 4.42 -14.61
N MET A 336 -9.36 4.69 -15.86
CA MET A 336 -9.38 6.04 -16.45
C MET A 336 -10.22 7.05 -15.65
N LYS A 337 -11.43 6.68 -15.24
CA LYS A 337 -12.32 7.60 -14.52
C LYS A 337 -11.75 8.04 -13.18
N LEU A 338 -11.19 7.09 -12.42
CA LEU A 338 -10.53 7.39 -11.15
C LEU A 338 -9.25 8.19 -11.38
N ALA A 339 -8.45 7.78 -12.36
CA ALA A 339 -7.21 8.46 -12.72
C ALA A 339 -7.44 9.93 -13.11
N ALA A 340 -8.51 10.24 -13.83
CA ALA A 340 -8.85 11.62 -14.21
C ALA A 340 -9.08 12.52 -12.99
N VAL A 341 -9.77 12.01 -11.95
CA VAL A 341 -9.99 12.75 -10.69
C VAL A 341 -8.68 12.92 -9.92
N LEU A 342 -7.90 11.84 -9.78
CA LEU A 342 -6.66 11.86 -9.01
C LEU A 342 -5.57 12.74 -9.66
N LEU A 343 -5.44 12.72 -10.99
CA LEU A 343 -4.49 13.56 -11.71
C LEU A 343 -4.90 15.04 -11.71
N GLY A 344 -6.20 15.33 -11.73
CA GLY A 344 -6.71 16.70 -11.59
C GLY A 344 -6.43 17.31 -10.22
N ALA A 345 -6.25 16.48 -9.19
CA ALA A 345 -5.87 16.88 -7.83
C ALA A 345 -4.34 16.77 -7.58
N ALA A 346 -3.53 16.58 -8.63
CA ALA A 346 -2.10 16.35 -8.53
C ALA A 346 -1.39 17.50 -7.80
N GLY A 347 -0.62 17.16 -6.78
CA GLY A 347 0.15 18.10 -5.94
C GLY A 347 -0.30 18.15 -4.48
N GLY A 348 -1.38 17.46 -4.12
CA GLY A 348 -1.88 17.40 -2.74
C GLY A 348 -1.24 16.31 -1.89
N ASP A 349 -1.28 16.52 -0.59
CA ASP A 349 -1.02 15.50 0.42
C ASP A 349 -2.00 14.32 0.24
N CYS A 350 -1.57 13.08 0.58
CA CYS A 350 -2.43 11.90 0.56
C CYS A 350 -3.67 12.05 1.47
N MET A 351 -3.60 12.88 2.52
CA MET A 351 -4.72 13.21 3.39
C MET A 351 -5.69 14.24 2.76
N ALA A 352 -5.24 15.02 1.79
CA ALA A 352 -6.04 16.03 1.09
C ALA A 352 -6.58 15.52 -0.26
N GLN A 353 -6.43 14.22 -0.55
CA GLN A 353 -6.98 13.64 -1.78
C GLN A 353 -8.50 13.75 -1.80
N PRO A 354 -9.10 14.11 -2.94
CA PRO A 354 -10.55 14.10 -3.07
C PRO A 354 -11.08 12.68 -2.85
N VAL A 355 -12.28 12.58 -2.30
CA VAL A 355 -13.02 11.32 -2.23
C VAL A 355 -13.79 11.17 -3.54
N PRO A 356 -13.33 10.33 -4.48
CA PRO A 356 -14.00 10.17 -5.77
C PRO A 356 -15.37 9.49 -5.56
N GLY A 357 -16.38 9.99 -6.24
CA GLY A 357 -17.70 9.36 -6.22
C GLY A 357 -17.68 7.93 -6.77
N PRO A 358 -18.69 7.09 -6.44
CA PRO A 358 -18.76 5.69 -6.85
C PRO A 358 -18.59 5.48 -8.36
N GLU A 359 -19.13 6.38 -9.18
CA GLU A 359 -19.09 6.28 -10.66
C GLU A 359 -17.66 6.24 -11.24
N THR A 360 -16.65 6.68 -10.46
CA THR A 360 -15.24 6.60 -10.86
C THR A 360 -14.69 5.17 -10.84
N LEU A 361 -15.37 4.27 -10.16
CA LEU A 361 -15.00 2.85 -10.06
C LEU A 361 -15.54 2.01 -11.25
N ARG A 362 -16.43 2.58 -12.05
CA ARG A 362 -16.97 1.88 -13.23
C ARG A 362 -15.96 1.81 -14.37
N SER A 363 -15.78 0.62 -14.91
CA SER A 363 -15.11 0.38 -16.19
C SER A 363 -16.12 -0.02 -17.26
N PRO A 364 -15.74 -0.07 -18.56
CA PRO A 364 -16.58 -0.66 -19.61
C PRO A 364 -16.93 -2.14 -19.37
N GLU A 365 -16.08 -2.86 -18.63
CA GLU A 365 -16.38 -4.22 -18.17
C GLU A 365 -17.37 -4.18 -17.01
N PRO A 366 -18.62 -4.66 -17.16
CA PRO A 366 -19.59 -4.63 -16.09
C PRO A 366 -19.20 -5.59 -14.95
N ASP A 367 -19.57 -5.24 -13.71
CA ASP A 367 -19.36 -6.03 -12.50
C ASP A 367 -17.88 -6.35 -12.18
N LEU A 368 -16.95 -5.59 -12.79
CA LEU A 368 -15.52 -5.58 -12.45
C LEU A 368 -15.19 -4.31 -11.67
N PHE A 369 -14.53 -4.46 -10.53
CA PHE A 369 -14.03 -3.38 -9.70
C PHE A 369 -12.56 -3.58 -9.37
N ILE A 370 -11.72 -2.60 -9.70
CA ILE A 370 -10.30 -2.57 -9.32
C ILE A 370 -10.17 -1.63 -8.14
N LEU A 371 -9.79 -2.17 -6.98
CA LEU A 371 -9.79 -1.46 -5.70
C LEU A 371 -8.38 -1.41 -5.08
N GLY A 372 -8.26 -0.57 -4.06
CA GLY A 372 -7.03 -0.45 -3.30
C GLY A 372 -5.92 0.26 -4.07
N SER A 373 -4.68 0.02 -3.68
CA SER A 373 -3.49 0.67 -4.28
C SER A 373 -3.38 0.44 -5.78
N LYS A 374 -3.86 -0.69 -6.30
CA LYS A 374 -3.88 -0.99 -7.74
C LYS A 374 -4.69 0.01 -8.54
N SER A 375 -5.82 0.46 -7.99
CA SER A 375 -6.69 1.45 -8.64
C SER A 375 -6.04 2.83 -8.79
N TYR A 376 -5.03 3.13 -7.96
CA TYR A 376 -4.23 4.35 -8.04
C TYR A 376 -3.09 4.24 -9.07
N GLY A 377 -2.90 3.06 -9.66
CA GLY A 377 -1.85 2.82 -10.64
C GLY A 377 -0.45 3.06 -10.08
N ARG A 378 0.29 4.01 -10.66
CA ARG A 378 1.61 4.45 -10.18
C ARG A 378 1.55 5.49 -9.06
N GLY A 379 0.36 5.93 -8.66
CA GLY A 379 0.18 6.92 -7.60
C GLY A 379 0.45 6.29 -6.22
N SER A 380 1.27 6.95 -5.41
CA SER A 380 1.64 6.50 -4.06
C SER A 380 0.76 7.09 -2.95
N ALA A 381 -0.27 7.87 -3.29
CA ALA A 381 -1.10 8.60 -2.34
C ALA A 381 -2.28 7.77 -1.78
N PHE A 382 -2.31 6.47 -2.03
CA PHE A 382 -3.34 5.59 -1.52
C PHE A 382 -3.23 5.40 0.00
N LEU A 383 -4.36 5.53 0.70
CA LEU A 383 -4.53 5.18 2.12
C LEU A 383 -5.64 4.14 2.27
N LEU A 384 -5.58 3.30 3.31
CA LEU A 384 -6.58 2.24 3.54
C LEU A 384 -8.00 2.79 3.67
N GLN A 385 -8.17 3.97 4.29
CA GLN A 385 -9.47 4.65 4.35
C GLN A 385 -10.08 4.93 2.96
N HIS A 386 -9.26 5.25 1.94
CA HIS A 386 -9.76 5.42 0.58
C HIS A 386 -10.27 4.10 0.00
N GLY A 387 -9.59 2.99 0.34
CA GLY A 387 -10.03 1.65 -0.03
C GLY A 387 -11.37 1.28 0.59
N HIS A 388 -11.62 1.62 1.85
CA HIS A 388 -12.91 1.43 2.50
C HIS A 388 -14.02 2.21 1.78
N GLN A 389 -13.76 3.46 1.40
CA GLN A 389 -14.69 4.27 0.61
C GLN A 389 -14.96 3.67 -0.78
N GLN A 390 -13.92 3.11 -1.44
CA GLN A 390 -14.06 2.41 -2.70
C GLN A 390 -14.92 1.16 -2.55
N ILE A 391 -14.74 0.36 -1.50
CA ILE A 391 -15.57 -0.81 -1.21
C ILE A 391 -17.04 -0.40 -1.10
N ARG A 392 -17.36 0.59 -0.25
CA ARG A 392 -18.71 1.12 -0.12
C ARG A 392 -19.27 1.54 -1.49
N GLY A 393 -18.51 2.36 -2.24
CA GLY A 393 -18.93 2.84 -3.55
C GLY A 393 -19.19 1.72 -4.56
N ALA A 394 -18.35 0.68 -4.57
CA ALA A 394 -18.54 -0.45 -5.46
C ALA A 394 -19.82 -1.23 -5.15
N PHE A 395 -20.13 -1.47 -3.86
CA PHE A 395 -21.37 -2.14 -3.47
C PHE A 395 -22.60 -1.26 -3.66
N THR A 396 -22.51 0.05 -3.47
CA THR A 396 -23.54 1.03 -3.84
C THR A 396 -23.90 0.88 -5.33
N LEU A 397 -22.90 0.81 -6.20
CA LEU A 397 -23.12 0.61 -7.65
C LEU A 397 -23.69 -0.77 -7.98
N LEU A 398 -23.20 -1.81 -7.31
CA LEU A 398 -23.60 -3.20 -7.54
C LEU A 398 -25.07 -3.45 -7.17
N HIS A 399 -25.55 -2.81 -6.11
CA HIS A 399 -26.92 -2.92 -5.61
C HIS A 399 -27.85 -1.86 -6.19
N GLY A 400 -27.30 -0.79 -6.79
CA GLY A 400 -28.10 0.35 -7.25
C GLY A 400 -28.75 1.12 -6.09
N ASP A 401 -28.19 1.01 -4.89
CA ASP A 401 -28.69 1.65 -3.67
C ASP A 401 -27.68 2.69 -3.13
N PRO A 402 -27.91 3.99 -3.37
CA PRO A 402 -27.03 5.06 -2.88
C PRO A 402 -26.96 5.17 -1.35
N ALA A 403 -27.96 4.62 -0.64
CA ALA A 403 -28.01 4.67 0.82
C ALA A 403 -27.21 3.56 1.51
N LEU A 404 -26.80 2.54 0.76
CA LEU A 404 -26.06 1.38 1.26
C LEU A 404 -24.70 1.80 1.87
N ASP A 405 -24.56 1.65 3.18
CA ASP A 405 -23.34 2.01 3.91
C ASP A 405 -23.17 1.19 5.19
N LEU A 406 -22.61 -0.01 5.07
CA LEU A 406 -22.36 -0.88 6.23
C LEU A 406 -21.35 -0.29 7.22
N TYR A 407 -20.50 0.63 6.80
CA TYR A 407 -19.56 1.29 7.71
C TYR A 407 -20.27 2.27 8.63
N ARG A 408 -21.14 3.12 8.09
CA ARG A 408 -21.99 4.02 8.86
C ARG A 408 -22.94 3.26 9.80
N ASP A 409 -23.52 2.16 9.31
CA ASP A 409 -24.44 1.34 10.12
C ASP A 409 -23.71 0.70 11.30
N ALA A 410 -22.45 0.25 11.10
CA ALA A 410 -21.60 -0.30 12.14
C ALA A 410 -21.14 0.76 13.17
N GLU A 411 -20.96 2.01 12.76
CA GLU A 411 -20.68 3.14 13.67
C GLU A 411 -21.91 3.48 14.53
N SER A 412 -23.08 3.53 13.91
CA SER A 412 -24.35 3.85 14.57
C SER A 412 -24.76 2.79 15.61
N ALA A 413 -24.39 1.54 15.38
CA ALA A 413 -24.61 0.43 16.33
C ALA A 413 -23.60 0.43 17.50
N ARG A 414 -22.65 1.36 17.56
CA ARG A 414 -21.70 1.49 18.67
C ARG A 414 -22.47 1.90 19.93
N PRO A 415 -22.41 1.16 21.06
CA PRO A 415 -23.01 1.60 22.30
C PRO A 415 -22.41 2.98 22.64
N GLN A 416 -23.26 3.98 22.79
CA GLN A 416 -22.82 5.27 23.30
C GLN A 416 -22.12 4.99 24.64
N ARG A 417 -20.83 5.26 24.75
CA ARG A 417 -20.17 5.32 26.05
C ARG A 417 -20.93 6.37 26.82
N SER A 418 -21.69 5.97 27.85
CA SER A 418 -22.35 6.90 28.75
C SER A 418 -21.24 7.81 29.28
N SER A 419 -21.38 9.09 29.04
CA SER A 419 -20.60 10.16 29.66
C SER A 419 -21.04 10.31 31.13
N ALA A 420 -20.91 9.21 31.88
CA ALA A 420 -21.00 9.22 33.32
C ALA A 420 -19.62 9.54 33.89
N LEU A 421 -19.08 10.68 33.54
CA LEU A 421 -18.23 11.43 34.44
C LEU A 421 -19.18 12.24 35.32
N GLY A 422 -19.43 11.65 36.50
CA GLY A 422 -20.23 12.26 37.54
C GLY A 422 -19.78 13.68 37.81
N THR A 423 -20.70 14.56 37.74
CA THR A 423 -20.72 15.78 38.52
C THR A 423 -20.80 15.39 40.01
N GLU A 424 -19.66 15.05 40.59
CA GLU A 424 -19.48 15.02 42.02
C GLU A 424 -19.28 16.46 42.47
N THR A 425 -20.39 17.03 42.80
CA THR A 425 -20.67 18.11 43.75
C THR A 425 -19.49 18.70 44.48
N ALA A 426 -19.13 19.90 44.05
CA ALA A 426 -18.60 20.91 44.97
C ALA A 426 -19.77 21.41 45.88
N ARG A 427 -19.91 20.80 47.04
CA ARG A 427 -20.60 21.38 48.21
C ARG A 427 -19.56 21.50 49.31
N ASN A 428 -19.53 22.73 49.87
CA ASN A 428 -18.82 23.19 51.07
C ASN A 428 -17.42 23.80 50.83
N ALA A 429 -17.45 25.11 50.56
CA ALA A 429 -16.50 26.08 51.12
C ALA A 429 -17.29 27.32 51.50
N GLU A 430 -17.44 27.49 52.79
CA GLU A 430 -17.95 28.72 53.42
C GLU A 430 -17.01 29.91 53.12
N PRO A 431 -17.56 31.14 53.05
CA PRO A 431 -16.76 32.33 52.81
C PRO A 431 -16.08 32.79 54.12
N VAL A 432 -14.76 32.77 54.16
CA VAL A 432 -13.98 33.46 55.20
C VAL A 432 -14.01 34.96 54.88
N ARG A 433 -14.54 35.72 55.84
CA ARG A 433 -14.60 37.18 55.84
C ARG A 433 -13.20 37.79 55.76
N ALA A 434 -13.07 38.80 54.95
CA ALA A 434 -11.99 39.76 55.00
C ALA A 434 -12.03 40.55 56.32
N ALA A 435 -10.89 40.66 56.96
CA ALA A 435 -10.64 41.65 58.01
C ALA A 435 -9.56 42.60 57.49
N GLU A 436 -9.95 43.87 57.39
CA GLU A 436 -9.05 45.03 57.25
C GLU A 436 -8.13 45.16 58.46
N ALA A 437 -6.91 45.56 58.22
CA ALA A 437 -6.18 46.53 59.07
C ALA A 437 -4.85 46.86 58.37
N ALA A 438 -4.72 47.97 57.91
CA ALA A 438 -3.90 49.16 58.20
C ALA A 438 -2.51 48.88 58.79
N GLY A 439 -1.46 49.37 58.12
CA GLY A 439 -0.08 49.46 58.50
C GLY A 439 0.82 49.67 57.28
#